data_f7bba5e540e1b94b84e14c809dc51bdc
#
_entry.id   f7bba5e540e1b94b84e14c809dc51bdc
#
_cell.length_a   1.000
_cell.length_b   1.000
_cell.length_c   1.000
_cell.angle_alpha   90.00
_cell.angle_beta   90.00
_cell.angle_gamma   90.00
#
_symmetry.space_group_name_H-M   'P 1'
#
loop_
_entity.id
_entity.type
_entity.pdbx_description
1 polymer ?
#
loop_
_entity_poly.entity_id
_entity_poly.type
_entity_poly.pdbx_seq_one_letter_code
_entity_poly.pdbx_strand_id
1 'polypeptide(L)'
;MGFGYISAAIIALIVLLAFKKYVRDRALWRRVKKNLPQAGAAGRFIVLSAGSRRLPAGTELRVPFEGTLGGSMSCDVCVPYKRVHMRSAFFWVEGEELHLVPLHKDGFLADETPIEPGDEAVMRDGAILRVGELKLVLRMYDRGELADGADEPYVTRARRS
;
A
#
# COMPACT_ATOMS: atom_id res chain seq x y z
N MET A 1 -14.01 -31.32 39.64
CA MET A 1 -13.04 -31.05 38.54
C MET A 1 -13.66 -30.50 37.23
N GLY A 2 -14.94 -30.08 37.21
CA GLY A 2 -15.62 -29.64 35.97
C GLY A 2 -15.50 -28.15 35.60
N PHE A 3 -15.20 -27.27 36.55
CA PHE A 3 -15.22 -25.80 36.31
C PHE A 3 -14.10 -25.30 35.41
N GLY A 4 -12.93 -25.96 35.38
CA GLY A 4 -11.79 -25.54 34.55
C GLY A 4 -12.02 -25.70 33.05
N TYR A 5 -12.75 -26.73 32.65
CA TYR A 5 -13.03 -26.97 31.22
C TYR A 5 -14.06 -26.00 30.62
N ILE A 6 -15.02 -25.57 31.44
CA ILE A 6 -16.08 -24.63 31.03
C ILE A 6 -15.45 -23.23 30.78
N SER A 7 -14.59 -22.78 31.69
CA SER A 7 -13.91 -21.49 31.53
C SER A 7 -12.94 -21.47 30.30
N ALA A 8 -12.21 -22.56 30.08
CA ALA A 8 -11.34 -22.69 28.92
C ALA A 8 -12.13 -22.69 27.60
N ALA A 9 -13.27 -23.34 27.54
CA ALA A 9 -14.14 -23.37 26.37
C ALA A 9 -14.72 -21.96 26.04
N ILE A 10 -15.12 -21.21 27.07
CA ILE A 10 -15.63 -19.85 26.90
C ILE A 10 -14.54 -18.91 26.37
N ILE A 11 -13.33 -18.98 26.92
CA ILE A 11 -12.19 -18.18 26.46
C ILE A 11 -11.86 -18.49 24.99
N ALA A 12 -11.79 -19.78 24.64
CA ALA A 12 -11.55 -20.22 23.28
C ALA A 12 -12.61 -19.68 22.30
N LEU A 13 -13.88 -19.72 22.70
CA LEU A 13 -14.99 -19.19 21.92
C LEU A 13 -14.88 -17.68 21.71
N ILE A 14 -14.55 -16.93 22.76
CA ILE A 14 -14.36 -15.46 22.67
C ILE A 14 -13.21 -15.11 21.72
N VAL A 15 -12.08 -15.80 21.84
CA VAL A 15 -10.91 -15.61 20.96
C VAL A 15 -11.27 -15.92 19.50
N LEU A 16 -12.02 -17.00 19.26
CA LEU A 16 -12.46 -17.39 17.92
C LEU A 16 -13.41 -16.34 17.29
N LEU A 17 -14.34 -15.81 18.09
CA LEU A 17 -15.26 -14.76 17.64
C LEU A 17 -14.54 -13.44 17.38
N ALA A 18 -13.59 -13.05 18.24
CA ALA A 18 -12.76 -11.88 18.05
C ALA A 18 -11.89 -11.99 16.80
N PHE A 19 -11.28 -13.17 16.56
CA PHE A 19 -10.50 -13.44 15.37
C PHE A 19 -11.35 -13.38 14.09
N LYS A 20 -12.55 -13.98 14.13
CA LYS A 20 -13.49 -13.93 13.00
C LYS A 20 -13.94 -12.50 12.68
N LYS A 21 -14.19 -11.68 13.72
CA LYS A 21 -14.51 -10.25 13.56
C LYS A 21 -13.32 -9.49 12.95
N TYR A 22 -12.11 -9.71 13.47
CA TYR A 22 -10.89 -9.07 12.97
C TYR A 22 -10.62 -9.38 11.49
N VAL A 23 -10.76 -10.65 11.08
CA VAL A 23 -10.57 -11.07 9.68
C VAL A 23 -11.63 -10.42 8.78
N ARG A 24 -12.89 -10.34 9.24
CA ARG A 24 -13.99 -9.73 8.49
C ARG A 24 -13.82 -8.23 8.34
N ASP A 25 -13.42 -7.53 9.39
CA ASP A 25 -13.17 -6.08 9.35
C ASP A 25 -11.99 -5.77 8.43
N ARG A 26 -10.95 -6.59 8.44
CA ARG A 26 -9.81 -6.45 7.53
C ARG A 26 -10.20 -6.70 6.06
N ALA A 27 -11.13 -7.60 5.79
CA ALA A 27 -11.67 -7.84 4.44
C ALA A 27 -12.56 -6.69 3.96
N LEU A 28 -13.37 -6.10 4.86
CA LEU A 28 -14.18 -4.91 4.57
C LEU A 28 -13.31 -3.69 4.28
N TRP A 29 -12.26 -3.44 5.10
CA TRP A 29 -11.30 -2.37 4.84
C TRP A 29 -10.63 -2.49 3.48
N ARG A 30 -10.28 -3.72 3.05
CA ARG A 30 -9.71 -3.95 1.71
C ARG A 30 -10.70 -3.63 0.60
N ARG A 31 -12.00 -3.94 0.78
CA ARG A 31 -13.06 -3.63 -0.20
C ARG A 31 -13.33 -2.14 -0.28
N VAL A 32 -13.40 -1.46 0.85
CA VAL A 32 -13.58 0.01 0.92
C VAL A 32 -12.39 0.72 0.28
N LYS A 33 -11.16 0.30 0.62
CA LYS A 33 -9.92 0.85 0.04
C LYS A 33 -9.85 0.63 -1.49
N LYS A 34 -10.43 -0.46 -2.01
CA LYS A 34 -10.46 -0.78 -3.44
C LYS A 34 -11.53 0.02 -4.21
N ASN A 35 -12.60 0.43 -3.55
CA ASN A 35 -13.73 1.11 -4.18
C ASN A 35 -13.69 2.65 -4.08
N LEU A 36 -12.69 3.22 -3.37
CA LEU A 36 -12.42 4.66 -3.32
C LEU A 36 -11.17 4.95 -4.18
N PRO A 37 -11.31 5.26 -5.47
CA PRO A 37 -10.18 5.24 -6.41
C PRO A 37 -9.06 6.22 -6.09
N GLN A 38 -9.29 7.32 -5.38
CA GLN A 38 -8.27 8.34 -5.15
C GLN A 38 -8.20 8.88 -3.71
N ALA A 39 -9.20 8.64 -2.87
CA ALA A 39 -9.19 9.16 -1.49
C ALA A 39 -8.02 8.58 -0.69
N GLY A 40 -7.09 9.43 -0.26
CA GLY A 40 -5.97 9.08 0.58
C GLY A 40 -4.74 8.50 -0.15
N ALA A 41 -4.63 8.66 -1.48
CA ALA A 41 -3.41 8.37 -2.22
C ALA A 41 -2.68 9.67 -2.56
N ALA A 42 -1.38 9.72 -2.32
CA ALA A 42 -0.51 10.82 -2.70
C ALA A 42 0.00 10.66 -4.14
N GLY A 43 0.01 9.42 -4.64
CA GLY A 43 0.51 9.12 -5.98
C GLY A 43 0.34 7.64 -6.32
N ARG A 44 1.10 7.21 -7.32
CA ARG A 44 1.18 5.83 -7.78
C ARG A 44 2.57 5.48 -8.26
N PHE A 45 3.00 4.24 -8.06
CA PHE A 45 4.10 3.66 -8.80
C PHE A 45 3.56 2.95 -10.04
N ILE A 46 4.17 3.19 -11.19
CA ILE A 46 3.87 2.48 -12.43
C ILE A 46 5.04 1.54 -12.73
N VAL A 47 4.75 0.27 -12.93
CA VAL A 47 5.75 -0.73 -13.26
C VAL A 47 6.21 -0.52 -14.71
N LEU A 48 7.48 -0.16 -14.90
CA LEU A 48 8.09 -0.03 -16.23
C LEU A 48 8.62 -1.37 -16.73
N SER A 49 9.26 -2.12 -15.83
CA SER A 49 9.85 -3.42 -16.15
C SER A 49 9.87 -4.26 -14.87
N ALA A 50 9.46 -5.50 -14.93
CA ALA A 50 9.31 -6.30 -13.74
C ALA A 50 10.05 -7.64 -13.77
N GLY A 51 10.44 -8.17 -14.89
CA GLY A 51 11.03 -9.50 -14.96
C GLY A 51 10.16 -10.62 -14.31
N SER A 52 8.89 -10.33 -14.01
CA SER A 52 7.97 -11.24 -13.31
C SER A 52 6.56 -11.20 -13.91
N ARG A 53 5.98 -12.40 -14.11
CA ARG A 53 4.58 -12.53 -14.57
C ARG A 53 3.55 -12.01 -13.56
N ARG A 54 3.92 -11.90 -12.27
CA ARG A 54 3.01 -11.45 -11.22
C ARG A 54 2.87 -9.93 -11.16
N LEU A 55 3.78 -9.21 -11.79
CA LEU A 55 3.82 -7.76 -11.80
C LEU A 55 4.14 -7.29 -13.22
N PRO A 56 3.18 -7.34 -14.16
CA PRO A 56 3.40 -6.93 -15.54
C PRO A 56 3.68 -5.44 -15.66
N ALA A 57 4.40 -5.05 -16.69
CA ALA A 57 4.61 -3.64 -17.02
C ALA A 57 3.27 -2.93 -17.21
N GLY A 58 3.18 -1.68 -16.78
CA GLY A 58 1.94 -0.89 -16.78
C GLY A 58 1.07 -1.11 -15.54
N THR A 59 1.42 -2.05 -14.63
CA THR A 59 0.69 -2.19 -13.36
C THR A 59 0.86 -0.93 -12.51
N GLU A 60 -0.25 -0.43 -11.99
CA GLU A 60 -0.27 0.73 -11.09
C GLU A 60 -0.40 0.27 -9.64
N LEU A 61 0.53 0.74 -8.81
CA LEU A 61 0.55 0.49 -7.38
C LEU A 61 0.28 1.81 -6.66
N ARG A 62 -0.82 1.90 -5.92
CA ARG A 62 -1.18 3.09 -5.16
C ARG A 62 -0.17 3.40 -4.08
N VAL A 63 0.17 4.67 -3.93
CA VAL A 63 1.06 5.18 -2.88
C VAL A 63 0.21 6.07 -1.96
N PRO A 64 -0.10 5.63 -0.74
CA PRO A 64 -0.73 6.49 0.28
C PRO A 64 0.27 7.55 0.78
N PHE A 65 -0.19 8.48 1.65
CA PHE A 65 0.67 9.52 2.20
C PHE A 65 1.78 8.99 3.11
N GLU A 66 1.56 7.85 3.74
CA GLU A 66 2.55 7.14 4.56
C GLU A 66 2.27 5.65 4.54
N GLY A 67 3.27 4.84 4.79
CA GLY A 67 3.07 3.40 4.86
C GLY A 67 4.33 2.58 4.68
N THR A 68 4.09 1.32 4.34
CA THR A 68 5.13 0.31 4.11
C THR A 68 5.10 -0.19 2.68
N LEU A 69 6.30 -0.37 2.10
CA LEU A 69 6.50 -1.02 0.82
C LEU A 69 7.14 -2.39 1.04
N GLY A 70 6.65 -3.42 0.37
CA GLY A 70 7.21 -4.77 0.49
C GLY A 70 6.46 -5.82 -0.31
N GLY A 71 6.98 -7.06 -0.32
CA GLY A 71 6.40 -8.19 -1.03
C GLY A 71 5.15 -8.77 -0.39
N SER A 72 4.85 -8.41 0.87
CA SER A 72 3.68 -8.89 1.59
C SER A 72 2.42 -8.15 1.17
N MET A 73 1.30 -8.88 1.06
CA MET A 73 -0.02 -8.27 0.86
C MET A 73 -0.50 -7.43 2.06
N SER A 74 0.22 -7.46 3.19
CA SER A 74 -0.05 -6.62 4.35
C SER A 74 0.59 -5.24 4.24
N CYS A 75 1.52 -5.03 3.31
CA CYS A 75 2.10 -3.73 3.03
C CYS A 75 1.10 -2.82 2.32
N ASP A 76 1.24 -1.51 2.51
CA ASP A 76 0.40 -0.50 1.87
C ASP A 76 0.67 -0.45 0.37
N VAL A 77 1.94 -0.58 -0.02
CA VAL A 77 2.38 -0.80 -1.40
C VAL A 77 2.93 -2.21 -1.51
N CYS A 78 2.12 -3.11 -2.09
CA CYS A 78 2.52 -4.50 -2.28
C CYS A 78 3.24 -4.68 -3.61
N VAL A 79 4.50 -5.09 -3.54
CA VAL A 79 5.38 -5.36 -4.70
C VAL A 79 5.79 -6.82 -4.66
N PRO A 80 5.02 -7.74 -5.27
CA PRO A 80 5.27 -9.18 -5.22
C PRO A 80 6.44 -9.59 -6.14
N TYR A 81 7.64 -9.15 -5.80
CA TYR A 81 8.87 -9.42 -6.53
C TYR A 81 9.88 -10.17 -5.65
N LYS A 82 10.56 -11.16 -6.20
CA LYS A 82 11.41 -12.11 -5.46
C LYS A 82 12.57 -11.50 -4.66
N ARG A 83 13.04 -10.30 -5.04
CA ARG A 83 14.12 -9.58 -4.36
C ARG A 83 13.62 -8.57 -3.34
N VAL A 84 12.32 -8.43 -3.19
CA VAL A 84 11.70 -7.52 -2.25
C VAL A 84 11.28 -8.32 -1.02
N HIS A 85 11.79 -7.96 0.16
CA HIS A 85 11.41 -8.60 1.42
C HIS A 85 9.92 -8.39 1.72
N MET A 86 9.37 -9.13 2.65
CA MET A 86 7.96 -9.02 3.06
C MET A 86 7.60 -7.59 3.47
N ARG A 87 8.53 -6.90 4.16
CA ARG A 87 8.49 -5.47 4.46
C ARG A 87 9.87 -4.91 4.17
N SER A 88 10.01 -4.18 3.08
CA SER A 88 11.31 -3.74 2.56
C SER A 88 11.65 -2.30 2.89
N ALA A 89 10.67 -1.42 2.97
CA ALA A 89 10.89 -0.01 3.26
C ALA A 89 9.71 0.62 3.98
N PHE A 90 9.99 1.70 4.70
CA PHE A 90 9.00 2.70 5.10
C PHE A 90 9.03 3.87 4.13
N PHE A 91 7.89 4.53 3.97
CA PHE A 91 7.81 5.76 3.20
C PHE A 91 6.77 6.71 3.79
N TRP A 92 6.97 7.99 3.52
CA TRP A 92 5.98 9.06 3.76
C TRP A 92 6.10 10.11 2.68
N VAL A 93 5.06 10.92 2.53
CA VAL A 93 5.01 12.00 1.55
C VAL A 93 4.96 13.32 2.28
N GLU A 94 5.88 14.22 1.93
CA GLU A 94 5.95 15.58 2.44
C GLU A 94 5.94 16.55 1.26
N GLY A 95 4.89 17.36 1.16
CA GLY A 95 4.68 18.21 -0.01
C GLY A 95 4.46 17.39 -1.29
N GLU A 96 5.38 17.52 -2.23
CA GLU A 96 5.40 16.79 -3.52
C GLU A 96 6.53 15.76 -3.57
N GLU A 97 7.12 15.41 -2.44
CA GLU A 97 8.25 14.51 -2.34
C GLU A 97 7.86 13.25 -1.58
N LEU A 98 8.28 12.11 -2.10
CA LEU A 98 8.19 10.82 -1.44
C LEU A 98 9.54 10.54 -0.77
N HIS A 99 9.50 10.38 0.54
CA HIS A 99 10.64 9.95 1.35
C HIS A 99 10.57 8.45 1.54
N LEU A 100 11.67 7.74 1.26
CA LEU A 100 11.74 6.28 1.35
C LEU A 100 12.97 5.86 2.14
N VAL A 101 12.75 5.01 3.15
CA VAL A 101 13.81 4.46 4.01
C VAL A 101 13.79 2.94 3.91
N PRO A 102 14.77 2.31 3.23
CA PRO A 102 14.90 0.86 3.19
C PRO A 102 15.21 0.28 4.57
N LEU A 103 14.62 -0.87 4.87
CA LEU A 103 14.86 -1.63 6.11
C LEU A 103 15.92 -2.71 5.92
N HIS A 104 16.11 -3.16 4.69
CA HIS A 104 16.97 -4.29 4.33
C HIS A 104 17.82 -3.96 3.11
N LYS A 105 18.91 -4.73 2.93
CA LYS A 105 19.79 -4.64 1.76
C LYS A 105 19.15 -5.28 0.51
N ASP A 106 17.96 -4.81 0.14
CA ASP A 106 17.26 -5.30 -1.06
C ASP A 106 17.87 -4.77 -2.36
N GLY A 107 18.81 -3.83 -2.26
CA GLY A 107 19.46 -3.19 -3.40
C GLY A 107 18.55 -2.19 -4.09
N PHE A 108 17.86 -1.35 -3.30
CA PHE A 108 17.10 -0.23 -3.84
C PHE A 108 18.02 0.82 -4.44
N LEU A 109 17.63 1.31 -5.62
CA LEU A 109 18.24 2.49 -6.24
C LEU A 109 17.13 3.50 -6.53
N ALA A 110 17.35 4.76 -6.13
CA ALA A 110 16.53 5.89 -6.56
C ALA A 110 17.30 6.66 -7.63
N ASP A 111 16.74 6.77 -8.83
CA ASP A 111 17.39 7.41 -9.99
C ASP A 111 18.83 6.95 -10.19
N GLU A 112 19.05 5.62 -10.15
CA GLU A 112 20.35 4.91 -10.26
C GLU A 112 21.30 5.12 -9.05
N THR A 113 20.91 5.88 -8.01
CA THR A 113 21.69 6.07 -6.79
C THR A 113 21.33 4.99 -5.79
N PRO A 114 22.29 4.18 -5.29
CA PRO A 114 22.02 3.18 -4.26
C PRO A 114 21.54 3.81 -2.95
N ILE A 115 20.55 3.19 -2.33
CA ILE A 115 20.03 3.59 -1.02
C ILE A 115 20.40 2.50 -0.01
N GLU A 116 21.22 2.85 0.98
CA GLU A 116 21.56 1.91 2.04
C GLU A 116 20.42 1.77 3.06
N PRO A 117 20.32 0.62 3.76
CA PRO A 117 19.32 0.44 4.82
C PRO A 117 19.46 1.49 5.93
N GLY A 118 18.35 2.16 6.22
CA GLY A 118 18.29 3.24 7.20
C GLY A 118 18.57 4.62 6.65
N ASP A 119 19.08 4.73 5.43
CA ASP A 119 19.24 6.02 4.75
C ASP A 119 17.92 6.46 4.13
N GLU A 120 17.71 7.75 4.09
CA GLU A 120 16.54 8.36 3.49
C GLU A 120 16.82 8.76 2.05
N ALA A 121 15.97 8.31 1.14
CA ALA A 121 15.95 8.77 -0.24
C ALA A 121 14.72 9.62 -0.50
N VAL A 122 14.93 10.80 -1.09
CA VAL A 122 13.86 11.71 -1.48
C VAL A 122 13.59 11.55 -2.98
N MET A 123 12.37 11.24 -3.34
CA MET A 123 11.92 10.98 -4.70
C MET A 123 10.83 11.97 -5.10
N ARG A 124 10.94 12.53 -6.30
CA ARG A 124 9.94 13.44 -6.88
C ARG A 124 9.13 12.77 -7.98
N ASP A 125 8.14 13.47 -8.50
CA ASP A 125 7.38 12.99 -9.68
C ASP A 125 8.34 12.64 -10.82
N GLY A 126 8.13 11.47 -11.42
CA GLY A 126 8.99 10.92 -12.46
C GLY A 126 10.22 10.16 -11.98
N ALA A 127 10.58 10.20 -10.69
CA ALA A 127 11.70 9.43 -10.15
C ALA A 127 11.50 7.92 -10.31
N ILE A 128 12.60 7.21 -10.54
CA ILE A 128 12.61 5.77 -10.80
C ILE A 128 13.16 5.03 -9.58
N LEU A 129 12.33 4.20 -8.96
CA LEU A 129 12.75 3.23 -7.96
C LEU A 129 13.07 1.90 -8.62
N ARG A 130 14.30 1.41 -8.44
CA ARG A 130 14.77 0.14 -9.02
C ARG A 130 15.16 -0.87 -7.94
N VAL A 131 14.80 -2.13 -8.15
CA VAL A 131 15.25 -3.27 -7.34
C VAL A 131 15.57 -4.43 -8.28
N GLY A 132 16.84 -4.65 -8.55
CA GLY A 132 17.27 -5.62 -9.57
C GLY A 132 16.74 -5.25 -10.96
N GLU A 133 15.89 -6.10 -11.55
CA GLU A 133 15.28 -5.86 -12.87
C GLU A 133 13.96 -5.08 -12.80
N LEU A 134 13.37 -5.00 -11.61
CA LEU A 134 12.15 -4.23 -11.39
C LEU A 134 12.44 -2.74 -11.44
N LYS A 135 11.69 -2.03 -12.26
CA LYS A 135 11.71 -0.57 -12.35
C LYS A 135 10.30 -0.03 -12.13
N LEU A 136 10.18 0.88 -11.18
CA LEU A 136 8.93 1.56 -10.82
C LEU A 136 9.13 3.06 -11.05
N VAL A 137 8.28 3.70 -11.82
CA VAL A 137 8.27 5.18 -11.90
C VAL A 137 7.23 5.72 -10.93
N LEU A 138 7.63 6.70 -10.13
CA LEU A 138 6.74 7.42 -9.23
C LEU A 138 5.95 8.46 -10.03
N ARG A 139 4.64 8.51 -9.83
CA ARG A 139 3.75 9.57 -10.29
C ARG A 139 3.00 10.14 -9.11
N MET A 140 3.31 11.38 -8.78
CA MET A 140 2.58 12.10 -7.73
C MET A 140 1.31 12.70 -8.30
N TYR A 141 0.24 12.73 -7.51
CA TYR A 141 -0.97 13.45 -7.89
C TYR A 141 -0.80 14.93 -7.59
N ASP A 142 -1.13 15.77 -8.55
CA ASP A 142 -1.19 17.20 -8.33
C ASP A 142 -2.30 17.52 -7.30
N ARG A 143 -2.02 18.38 -6.32
CA ARG A 143 -3.02 18.81 -5.33
C ARG A 143 -4.26 19.45 -5.97
N GLY A 144 -4.13 20.02 -7.17
CA GLY A 144 -5.24 20.54 -7.96
C GLY A 144 -6.22 19.46 -8.42
N GLU A 145 -5.72 18.30 -8.85
CA GLU A 145 -6.57 17.18 -9.29
C GLU A 145 -7.38 16.54 -8.12
N LEU A 146 -6.86 16.62 -6.89
CA LEU A 146 -7.55 16.09 -5.71
C LEU A 146 -8.70 17.00 -5.25
N ALA A 147 -8.67 18.29 -5.58
CA ALA A 147 -9.72 19.25 -5.23
C ALA A 147 -10.91 19.20 -6.21
N ASP A 148 -10.65 18.98 -7.49
CA ASP A 148 -11.71 18.93 -8.51
C ASP A 148 -12.58 17.67 -8.43
N GLY A 149 -12.08 16.58 -7.84
CA GLY A 149 -12.86 15.35 -7.64
C GLY A 149 -13.84 15.39 -6.46
N ALA A 150 -13.77 16.41 -5.60
CA ALA A 150 -14.59 16.52 -4.38
C ALA A 150 -15.90 17.32 -4.58
N ASP A 151 -16.06 18.02 -5.70
CA ASP A 151 -17.18 18.94 -5.94
C ASP A 151 -18.21 18.46 -6.97
N GLU A 152 -18.26 17.17 -7.34
CA GLU A 152 -19.44 16.67 -8.03
C GLU A 152 -20.58 16.49 -7.00
N PRO A 153 -21.63 17.35 -7.03
CA PRO A 153 -22.77 17.17 -6.15
C PRO A 153 -23.46 15.84 -6.52
N TYR A 154 -23.58 14.96 -5.53
CA TYR A 154 -24.40 13.75 -5.61
C TYR A 154 -25.83 14.16 -6.03
N VAL A 155 -26.13 14.11 -7.32
CA VAL A 155 -27.48 14.25 -7.81
C VAL A 155 -28.25 13.00 -7.42
N THR A 156 -28.93 13.06 -6.29
CA THR A 156 -29.90 12.07 -5.86
C THR A 156 -31.02 12.05 -6.90
N ARG A 157 -30.96 11.12 -7.84
CA ARG A 157 -32.07 10.83 -8.76
C ARG A 157 -33.20 10.21 -7.94
N ALA A 158 -34.12 11.07 -7.47
CA ALA A 158 -35.38 10.64 -6.90
C ALA A 158 -36.15 9.86 -7.97
N ARG A 159 -36.37 8.56 -7.72
CA ARG A 159 -37.33 7.76 -8.47
C ARG A 159 -38.71 8.39 -8.27
N ARG A 160 -39.27 8.94 -9.33
CA ARG A 160 -40.72 9.21 -9.39
C ARG A 160 -41.44 7.90 -9.70
N SER A 161 -42.41 7.62 -8.84
CA SER A 161 -43.45 6.59 -8.95
C SER A 161 -44.27 6.75 -10.22
#